data_975f1ccb0c5cff880eaeae95cfa02c2b
#
_entry.id   975f1ccb0c5cff880eaeae95cfa02c2b
#
_cell.length_a   1.000
_cell.length_b   1.000
_cell.length_c   1.000
_cell.angle_alpha   90.00
_cell.angle_beta   90.00
_cell.angle_gamma   90.00
#
_symmetry.space_group_name_H-M   'P 1'
#
loop_
_entity.id
_entity.type
_entity.pdbx_description
1 polymer ?
#
loop_
_entity_poly.entity_id
_entity_poly.type
_entity_poly.pdbx_seq_one_letter_code
_entity_poly.pdbx_strand_id
1 'polypeptide(L)'
;TGKNAAPFGVNLIVHNTNPRIRADLKICVKHKVPIVITSLGAVSQLVGAVHSYGGLVYHDIIKKRHAEKASEAGVDGLILVSAGAGGHGGTLNPMSLISEVKKVFNKTLILSGCISTGTDVAAALQMGADFAYMGTRFINTIESRADDGYKEMIINSDANDIVYTAAVSGVNANFLKPSLEAMGITEDMWKNTKKIDFGKELSAAEAEAKAWKTIWSAGHGVTSITDCPSVKDLVKNLKSEFINSVKKQSELLENF
;
A
#
# COMPACT_ATOMS: atom_id res chain seq x y z
N THR A 1 -19.33 7.68 13.74
CA THR A 1 -19.47 6.78 12.58
C THR A 1 -20.85 6.15 12.64
N GLY A 2 -21.66 6.34 11.59
CA GLY A 2 -23.02 5.80 11.54
C GLY A 2 -23.03 4.27 11.46
N LYS A 3 -24.19 3.65 11.73
CA LYS A 3 -24.39 2.18 11.70
C LYS A 3 -23.97 1.51 10.37
N ASN A 4 -23.79 2.28 9.28
CA ASN A 4 -23.45 1.80 7.94
C ASN A 4 -22.01 2.16 7.52
N ALA A 5 -21.15 2.60 8.44
CA ALA A 5 -19.75 2.87 8.11
C ALA A 5 -18.99 1.54 7.90
N ALA A 6 -18.17 1.48 6.85
CA ALA A 6 -17.27 0.36 6.64
C ALA A 6 -16.27 0.24 7.83
N PRO A 7 -15.82 -0.97 8.17
CA PRO A 7 -14.80 -1.14 9.20
C PRO A 7 -13.51 -0.42 8.80
N PHE A 8 -12.83 0.14 9.79
CA PHE A 8 -11.51 0.73 9.60
C PHE A 8 -10.41 -0.25 9.99
N GLY A 9 -9.22 -0.05 9.42
CA GLY A 9 -8.02 -0.81 9.77
C GLY A 9 -6.93 0.07 10.37
N VAL A 10 -6.05 -0.51 11.17
CA VAL A 10 -4.85 0.13 11.71
C VAL A 10 -3.63 -0.65 11.25
N ASN A 11 -2.66 0.02 10.64
CA ASN A 11 -1.39 -0.59 10.26
C ASN A 11 -0.37 -0.55 11.39
N LEU A 12 0.24 -1.68 11.69
CA LEU A 12 1.33 -1.84 12.66
C LEU A 12 2.58 -2.35 11.95
N ILE A 13 3.67 -1.59 12.05
CA ILE A 13 5.00 -2.04 11.60
C ILE A 13 5.57 -3.01 12.63
N VAL A 14 5.55 -4.31 12.29
CA VAL A 14 5.94 -5.41 13.20
C VAL A 14 7.42 -5.75 12.99
N HIS A 15 8.29 -4.76 13.11
CA HIS A 15 9.73 -4.97 13.08
C HIS A 15 10.29 -4.90 14.50
N ASN A 16 11.32 -5.71 14.80
CA ASN A 16 11.93 -5.79 16.13
C ASN A 16 12.54 -4.47 16.61
N THR A 17 12.86 -3.56 15.69
CA THR A 17 13.34 -2.20 15.99
C THR A 17 12.22 -1.21 16.31
N ASN A 18 10.94 -1.58 16.15
CA ASN A 18 9.84 -0.69 16.47
C ASN A 18 9.53 -0.74 17.99
N PRO A 19 9.92 0.29 18.77
CA PRO A 19 9.72 0.27 20.22
C PRO A 19 8.24 0.41 20.61
N ARG A 20 7.39 0.87 19.69
CA ARG A 20 5.98 1.16 19.95
C ARG A 20 5.05 -0.03 19.79
N ILE A 21 5.46 -1.10 19.08
CA ILE A 21 4.56 -2.18 18.65
C ILE A 21 3.71 -2.74 19.79
N ARG A 22 4.29 -2.93 20.98
CA ARG A 22 3.56 -3.48 22.15
C ARG A 22 2.51 -2.51 22.69
N ALA A 23 2.84 -1.21 22.74
CA ALA A 23 1.93 -0.17 23.22
C ALA A 23 0.76 0.04 22.24
N ASP A 24 1.08 0.14 20.95
CA ASP A 24 0.09 0.33 19.89
C ASP A 24 -0.85 -0.88 19.77
N LEU A 25 -0.33 -2.12 19.87
CA LEU A 25 -1.16 -3.33 19.92
C LEU A 25 -2.12 -3.32 21.11
N LYS A 26 -1.67 -2.92 22.31
CA LYS A 26 -2.56 -2.81 23.48
C LYS A 26 -3.70 -1.83 23.24
N ILE A 27 -3.45 -0.75 22.54
CA ILE A 27 -4.50 0.24 22.15
C ILE A 27 -5.47 -0.41 21.16
N CYS A 28 -4.98 -1.11 20.14
CA CYS A 28 -5.82 -1.81 19.17
C CYS A 28 -6.74 -2.84 19.86
N VAL A 29 -6.20 -3.64 20.78
CA VAL A 29 -6.97 -4.62 21.57
C VAL A 29 -8.00 -3.91 22.46
N LYS A 30 -7.61 -2.88 23.20
CA LYS A 30 -8.50 -2.10 24.07
C LYS A 30 -9.71 -1.54 23.32
N HIS A 31 -9.49 -1.05 22.10
CA HIS A 31 -10.52 -0.43 21.27
C HIS A 31 -11.17 -1.41 20.29
N LYS A 32 -10.82 -2.71 20.35
CA LYS A 32 -11.33 -3.76 19.47
C LYS A 32 -11.30 -3.33 18.00
N VAL A 33 -10.11 -2.89 17.53
CA VAL A 33 -9.92 -2.45 16.15
C VAL A 33 -10.32 -3.56 15.19
N PRO A 34 -11.28 -3.36 14.27
CA PRO A 34 -11.83 -4.45 13.46
C PRO A 34 -10.80 -5.15 12.59
N ILE A 35 -9.86 -4.38 12.02
CA ILE A 35 -8.84 -4.89 11.10
C ILE A 35 -7.47 -4.36 11.55
N VAL A 36 -6.53 -5.25 11.79
CA VAL A 36 -5.13 -4.90 12.02
C VAL A 36 -4.32 -5.34 10.81
N ILE A 37 -3.63 -4.40 10.18
CA ILE A 37 -2.70 -4.67 9.08
C ILE A 37 -1.31 -4.76 9.69
N THR A 38 -0.53 -5.77 9.31
CA THR A 38 0.85 -5.95 9.77
C THR A 38 1.82 -5.87 8.60
N SER A 39 2.91 -5.13 8.79
CA SER A 39 3.97 -4.94 7.80
C SER A 39 5.32 -5.30 8.41
N LEU A 40 6.25 -5.80 7.58
CA LEU A 40 7.63 -6.16 7.94
C LEU A 40 7.80 -7.27 8.99
N GLY A 41 6.76 -8.09 9.21
CA GLY A 41 6.79 -9.26 10.09
C GLY A 41 5.41 -9.79 10.41
N ALA A 42 5.26 -11.11 10.40
CA ALA A 42 4.06 -11.80 10.86
C ALA A 42 4.37 -12.50 12.18
N VAL A 43 3.63 -12.17 13.24
CA VAL A 43 3.87 -12.68 14.59
C VAL A 43 2.60 -13.31 15.15
N SER A 44 2.62 -14.61 15.39
CA SER A 44 1.46 -15.39 15.88
C SER A 44 0.85 -14.83 17.18
N GLN A 45 1.69 -14.30 18.09
CA GLN A 45 1.20 -13.67 19.31
C GLN A 45 0.34 -12.43 19.06
N LEU A 46 0.69 -11.61 18.05
CA LEU A 46 -0.10 -10.45 17.63
C LEU A 46 -1.43 -10.93 17.04
N VAL A 47 -1.38 -11.93 16.15
CA VAL A 47 -2.58 -12.52 15.55
C VAL A 47 -3.51 -13.04 16.64
N GLY A 48 -3.01 -13.83 17.60
CA GLY A 48 -3.80 -14.33 18.74
C GLY A 48 -4.42 -13.20 19.59
N ALA A 49 -3.68 -12.11 19.83
CA ALA A 49 -4.20 -10.97 20.58
C ALA A 49 -5.35 -10.25 19.84
N VAL A 50 -5.28 -10.14 18.52
CA VAL A 50 -6.36 -9.55 17.71
C VAL A 50 -7.55 -10.49 17.60
N HIS A 51 -7.32 -11.78 17.40
CA HIS A 51 -8.37 -12.80 17.38
C HIS A 51 -9.13 -12.93 18.71
N SER A 52 -8.48 -12.62 19.85
CA SER A 52 -9.12 -12.72 21.17
C SER A 52 -10.37 -11.85 21.33
N TYR A 53 -10.54 -10.82 20.53
CA TYR A 53 -11.73 -9.95 20.53
C TYR A 53 -12.54 -10.01 19.22
N GLY A 54 -12.21 -10.93 18.30
CA GLY A 54 -12.90 -11.11 17.02
C GLY A 54 -12.43 -10.16 15.91
N GLY A 55 -11.26 -9.51 16.05
CA GLY A 55 -10.64 -8.72 14.99
C GLY A 55 -9.95 -9.60 13.94
N LEU A 56 -9.71 -9.04 12.75
CA LEU A 56 -9.03 -9.67 11.64
C LEU A 56 -7.60 -9.13 11.48
N VAL A 57 -6.67 -10.00 11.06
CA VAL A 57 -5.29 -9.62 10.76
C VAL A 57 -5.00 -9.84 9.29
N TYR A 58 -4.63 -8.76 8.59
CA TYR A 58 -4.08 -8.82 7.23
C TYR A 58 -2.58 -8.52 7.25
N HIS A 59 -1.82 -9.15 6.34
CA HIS A 59 -0.37 -8.99 6.31
C HIS A 59 0.14 -8.60 4.93
N ASP A 60 0.99 -7.56 4.89
CA ASP A 60 1.63 -7.09 3.66
C ASP A 60 2.71 -8.07 3.21
N ILE A 61 2.63 -8.50 1.95
CA ILE A 61 3.60 -9.42 1.35
C ILE A 61 4.05 -8.93 -0.02
N ILE A 62 5.29 -9.27 -0.39
CA ILE A 62 5.87 -8.94 -1.70
C ILE A 62 6.34 -10.19 -2.46
N LYS A 63 6.24 -11.39 -1.89
CA LYS A 63 6.65 -12.66 -2.49
C LYS A 63 6.03 -13.86 -1.78
N LYS A 64 5.97 -15.00 -2.47
CA LYS A 64 5.40 -16.28 -1.98
C LYS A 64 5.92 -16.67 -0.58
N ARG A 65 7.23 -16.58 -0.33
CA ARG A 65 7.81 -16.94 0.98
C ARG A 65 7.24 -16.13 2.14
N HIS A 66 6.85 -14.87 1.90
CA HIS A 66 6.18 -14.07 2.92
C HIS A 66 4.76 -14.58 3.17
N ALA A 67 4.04 -15.01 2.12
CA ALA A 67 2.71 -15.59 2.23
C ALA A 67 2.73 -16.88 3.06
N GLU A 68 3.70 -17.76 2.83
CA GLU A 68 3.89 -18.98 3.61
C GLU A 68 4.07 -18.68 5.11
N LYS A 69 4.97 -17.76 5.46
CA LYS A 69 5.21 -17.35 6.85
C LYS A 69 3.97 -16.69 7.50
N ALA A 70 3.27 -15.85 6.76
CA ALA A 70 2.05 -15.22 7.25
C ALA A 70 0.93 -16.25 7.47
N SER A 71 0.82 -17.25 6.59
CA SER A 71 -0.09 -18.39 6.76
C SER A 71 0.22 -19.18 8.03
N GLU A 72 1.49 -19.49 8.28
CA GLU A 72 1.96 -20.16 9.50
C GLU A 72 1.63 -19.34 10.77
N ALA A 73 1.68 -18.00 10.66
CA ALA A 73 1.31 -17.11 11.77
C ALA A 73 -0.21 -17.03 12.02
N GLY A 74 -1.04 -17.53 11.09
CA GLY A 74 -2.49 -17.63 11.24
C GLY A 74 -3.28 -16.41 10.78
N VAL A 75 -2.71 -15.52 9.93
CA VAL A 75 -3.41 -14.32 9.43
C VAL A 75 -4.69 -14.65 8.66
N ASP A 76 -5.63 -13.71 8.60
CA ASP A 76 -6.93 -13.86 7.95
C ASP A 76 -6.89 -13.48 6.45
N GLY A 77 -5.92 -12.69 6.05
CA GLY A 77 -5.73 -12.32 4.66
C GLY A 77 -4.35 -11.73 4.38
N LEU A 78 -4.04 -11.59 3.10
CA LEU A 78 -2.79 -11.04 2.61
C LEU A 78 -3.03 -9.82 1.75
N ILE A 79 -2.20 -8.79 1.94
CA ILE A 79 -2.11 -7.65 1.04
C ILE A 79 -0.90 -7.88 0.14
N LEU A 80 -1.16 -8.14 -1.13
CA LEU A 80 -0.16 -8.41 -2.14
C LEU A 80 0.39 -7.09 -2.67
N VAL A 81 1.51 -6.63 -2.13
CA VAL A 81 2.15 -5.37 -2.51
C VAL A 81 3.03 -5.61 -3.74
N SER A 82 2.42 -5.53 -4.91
CA SER A 82 3.04 -5.82 -6.20
C SER A 82 3.89 -4.65 -6.73
N ALA A 83 4.52 -4.84 -7.88
CA ALA A 83 5.24 -3.78 -8.58
C ALA A 83 4.35 -2.55 -8.80
N GLY A 84 4.91 -1.37 -8.58
CA GLY A 84 4.21 -0.10 -8.75
C GLY A 84 3.36 0.38 -7.56
N ALA A 85 3.40 -0.31 -6.42
CA ALA A 85 2.84 0.20 -5.19
C ALA A 85 3.67 1.38 -4.65
N GLY A 86 3.03 2.46 -4.18
CA GLY A 86 3.72 3.59 -3.54
C GLY A 86 4.30 3.21 -2.17
N GLY A 87 5.43 3.82 -1.80
CA GLY A 87 6.14 3.46 -0.57
C GLY A 87 6.82 2.09 -0.66
N HIS A 88 6.96 1.40 0.46
CA HIS A 88 7.55 0.06 0.50
C HIS A 88 6.75 -0.91 -0.36
N GLY A 89 7.39 -1.54 -1.32
CA GLY A 89 6.72 -2.42 -2.28
C GLY A 89 7.64 -3.49 -2.83
N GLY A 90 7.03 -4.42 -3.57
CA GLY A 90 7.73 -5.46 -4.31
C GLY A 90 7.97 -5.09 -5.77
N THR A 91 8.67 -5.97 -6.45
CA THR A 91 8.99 -5.85 -7.89
C THR A 91 8.26 -6.89 -8.74
N LEU A 92 7.49 -7.79 -8.12
CA LEU A 92 6.75 -8.80 -8.84
C LEU A 92 5.52 -8.21 -9.52
N ASN A 93 5.33 -8.60 -10.78
CA ASN A 93 4.10 -8.32 -11.51
C ASN A 93 2.88 -8.89 -10.76
N PRO A 94 1.77 -8.16 -10.65
CA PRO A 94 0.60 -8.59 -9.90
C PRO A 94 0.03 -9.93 -10.35
N MET A 95 0.00 -10.22 -11.66
CA MET A 95 -0.48 -11.51 -12.19
C MET A 95 0.35 -12.68 -11.67
N SER A 96 1.69 -12.53 -11.67
CA SER A 96 2.60 -13.55 -11.16
C SER A 96 2.46 -13.71 -9.65
N LEU A 97 2.42 -12.61 -8.91
CA LEU A 97 2.33 -12.62 -7.45
C LEU A 97 1.05 -13.30 -6.97
N ILE A 98 -0.11 -12.95 -7.55
CA ILE A 98 -1.39 -13.60 -7.22
C ILE A 98 -1.33 -15.10 -7.52
N SER A 99 -0.84 -15.47 -8.70
CA SER A 99 -0.78 -16.88 -9.13
C SER A 99 0.12 -17.72 -8.22
N GLU A 100 1.25 -17.17 -7.74
CA GLU A 100 2.13 -17.85 -6.80
C GLU A 100 1.52 -17.97 -5.41
N VAL A 101 0.90 -16.90 -4.92
CA VAL A 101 0.32 -16.85 -3.57
C VAL A 101 -0.88 -17.77 -3.44
N LYS A 102 -1.74 -17.85 -4.46
CA LYS A 102 -2.91 -18.76 -4.48
C LYS A 102 -2.55 -20.24 -4.34
N LYS A 103 -1.31 -20.61 -4.62
CA LYS A 103 -0.84 -22.02 -4.44
C LYS A 103 -0.58 -22.37 -2.97
N VAL A 104 -0.41 -21.38 -2.08
CA VAL A 104 0.00 -21.58 -0.69
C VAL A 104 -0.93 -20.90 0.31
N PHE A 105 -1.89 -20.12 -0.15
CA PHE A 105 -2.81 -19.37 0.70
C PHE A 105 -4.21 -19.31 0.06
N ASN A 106 -5.24 -19.69 0.82
CA ASN A 106 -6.62 -19.86 0.34
C ASN A 106 -7.65 -18.98 1.04
N LYS A 107 -7.18 -17.98 1.82
CA LYS A 107 -8.04 -16.98 2.47
C LYS A 107 -8.01 -15.67 1.66
N THR A 108 -8.50 -14.58 2.24
CA THR A 108 -8.65 -13.27 1.59
C THR A 108 -7.35 -12.74 0.99
N LEU A 109 -7.40 -12.38 -0.29
CA LEU A 109 -6.31 -11.73 -1.03
C LEU A 109 -6.72 -10.31 -1.43
N ILE A 110 -5.88 -9.34 -1.08
CA ILE A 110 -6.06 -7.93 -1.43
C ILE A 110 -4.90 -7.52 -2.33
N LEU A 111 -5.18 -7.08 -3.54
CA LEU A 111 -4.13 -6.61 -4.45
C LEU A 111 -3.84 -5.13 -4.23
N SER A 112 -2.56 -4.80 -4.07
CA SER A 112 -2.01 -3.44 -4.01
C SER A 112 -0.94 -3.24 -5.07
N GLY A 113 -0.92 -2.08 -5.67
CA GLY A 113 0.06 -1.66 -6.67
C GLY A 113 -0.57 -1.26 -7.98
N CYS A 114 -0.29 -0.02 -8.41
CA CYS A 114 -0.78 0.56 -9.67
C CYS A 114 -2.32 0.56 -9.82
N ILE A 115 -3.08 0.69 -8.72
CA ILE A 115 -4.55 0.72 -8.74
C ILE A 115 -5.01 2.15 -8.44
N SER A 116 -5.68 2.80 -9.39
CA SER A 116 -6.14 4.19 -9.29
C SER A 116 -7.54 4.43 -9.87
N THR A 117 -8.05 3.49 -10.66
CA THR A 117 -9.35 3.59 -11.35
C THR A 117 -10.28 2.43 -10.98
N GLY A 118 -11.58 2.58 -11.25
CA GLY A 118 -12.53 1.48 -11.11
C GLY A 118 -12.26 0.33 -12.08
N THR A 119 -11.67 0.61 -13.24
CA THR A 119 -11.21 -0.42 -14.19
C THR A 119 -10.07 -1.25 -13.59
N ASP A 120 -9.13 -0.62 -12.89
CA ASP A 120 -8.05 -1.34 -12.21
C ASP A 120 -8.60 -2.25 -11.09
N VAL A 121 -9.65 -1.79 -10.37
CA VAL A 121 -10.36 -2.64 -9.40
C VAL A 121 -10.98 -3.87 -10.08
N ALA A 122 -11.66 -3.69 -11.22
CA ALA A 122 -12.23 -4.81 -11.96
C ALA A 122 -11.12 -5.78 -12.41
N ALA A 123 -10.00 -5.28 -12.91
CA ALA A 123 -8.86 -6.09 -13.30
C ALA A 123 -8.26 -6.88 -12.11
N ALA A 124 -8.12 -6.26 -10.94
CA ALA A 124 -7.65 -6.92 -9.72
C ALA A 124 -8.53 -8.11 -9.33
N LEU A 125 -9.86 -7.94 -9.37
CA LEU A 125 -10.81 -9.01 -9.07
C LEU A 125 -10.76 -10.12 -10.14
N GLN A 126 -10.62 -9.78 -11.42
CA GLN A 126 -10.46 -10.76 -12.50
C GLN A 126 -9.17 -11.58 -12.38
N MET A 127 -8.09 -10.99 -11.88
CA MET A 127 -6.85 -11.71 -11.56
C MET A 127 -7.01 -12.67 -10.36
N GLY A 128 -8.11 -12.56 -9.62
CA GLY A 128 -8.44 -13.45 -8.50
C GLY A 128 -8.09 -12.90 -7.12
N ALA A 129 -7.95 -11.59 -6.97
CA ALA A 129 -8.00 -10.93 -5.68
C ALA A 129 -9.47 -10.78 -5.22
N ASP A 130 -9.70 -10.75 -3.92
CA ASP A 130 -11.02 -10.48 -3.34
C ASP A 130 -11.29 -8.98 -3.20
N PHE A 131 -10.21 -8.20 -3.02
CA PHE A 131 -10.27 -6.73 -2.88
C PHE A 131 -9.08 -6.07 -3.58
N ALA A 132 -9.24 -4.76 -3.86
CA ALA A 132 -8.19 -3.88 -4.33
C ALA A 132 -7.83 -2.86 -3.25
N TYR A 133 -6.53 -2.52 -3.11
CA TYR A 133 -5.99 -1.58 -2.15
C TYR A 133 -5.39 -0.37 -2.87
N MET A 134 -5.91 0.82 -2.59
CA MET A 134 -5.47 2.07 -3.18
C MET A 134 -4.82 2.98 -2.14
N GLY A 135 -3.65 3.54 -2.44
CA GLY A 135 -3.00 4.57 -1.63
C GLY A 135 -2.90 5.90 -2.38
N THR A 136 -2.07 5.94 -3.42
CA THR A 136 -1.70 7.17 -4.16
C THR A 136 -2.92 7.96 -4.63
N ARG A 137 -3.95 7.29 -5.17
CA ARG A 137 -5.18 7.95 -5.64
C ARG A 137 -5.87 8.76 -4.54
N PHE A 138 -5.87 8.28 -3.30
CA PHE A 138 -6.52 8.97 -2.18
C PHE A 138 -5.68 10.12 -1.59
N ILE A 139 -4.38 10.20 -1.90
CA ILE A 139 -3.56 11.38 -1.58
C ILE A 139 -4.13 12.60 -2.29
N ASN A 140 -4.56 12.45 -3.55
CA ASN A 140 -5.17 13.50 -4.36
C ASN A 140 -6.69 13.56 -4.15
N THR A 141 -7.08 13.90 -2.93
CA THR A 141 -8.47 14.22 -2.57
C THR A 141 -8.51 15.51 -1.74
N ILE A 142 -9.65 16.21 -1.77
CA ILE A 142 -9.86 17.46 -1.03
C ILE A 142 -9.67 17.23 0.48
N GLU A 143 -10.16 16.10 1.00
CA GLU A 143 -10.10 15.75 2.41
C GLU A 143 -8.71 15.29 2.88
N SER A 144 -7.82 14.94 1.96
CA SER A 144 -6.45 14.58 2.31
C SER A 144 -5.68 15.80 2.83
N ARG A 145 -4.96 15.60 3.93
CA ARG A 145 -4.07 16.61 4.51
C ARG A 145 -2.65 16.58 3.90
N ALA A 146 -2.47 15.91 2.77
CA ALA A 146 -1.23 15.99 2.01
C ALA A 146 -0.98 17.43 1.56
N ASP A 147 0.28 17.83 1.53
CA ASP A 147 0.73 19.12 1.03
C ASP A 147 0.24 19.36 -0.41
N ASP A 148 -0.15 20.59 -0.75
CA ASP A 148 -0.65 20.91 -2.08
C ASP A 148 0.42 20.66 -3.15
N GLY A 149 1.69 20.97 -2.87
CA GLY A 149 2.81 20.65 -3.75
C GLY A 149 2.97 19.13 -3.97
N TYR A 150 2.64 18.30 -2.98
CA TYR A 150 2.63 16.85 -3.15
C TYR A 150 1.52 16.40 -4.09
N LYS A 151 0.30 16.94 -3.94
CA LYS A 151 -0.83 16.64 -4.83
C LYS A 151 -0.55 17.09 -6.26
N GLU A 152 0.01 18.28 -6.46
CA GLU A 152 0.43 18.79 -7.76
C GLU A 152 1.53 17.93 -8.37
N MET A 153 2.52 17.51 -7.59
CA MET A 153 3.60 16.65 -8.08
C MET A 153 3.04 15.30 -8.56
N ILE A 154 2.05 14.71 -7.87
CA ILE A 154 1.38 13.49 -8.32
C ILE A 154 0.67 13.70 -9.64
N ILE A 155 -0.05 14.81 -9.83
CA ILE A 155 -0.78 15.13 -11.09
C ILE A 155 0.18 15.32 -12.26
N ASN A 156 1.35 15.90 -12.00
CA ASN A 156 2.35 16.23 -13.02
C ASN A 156 3.36 15.11 -13.30
N SER A 157 3.23 13.96 -12.62
CA SER A 157 4.14 12.82 -12.77
C SER A 157 3.53 11.69 -13.58
N ASP A 158 4.40 10.94 -14.26
CA ASP A 158 4.04 9.68 -14.93
C ASP A 158 4.78 8.48 -14.31
N ALA A 159 4.64 7.29 -14.90
CA ALA A 159 5.28 6.08 -14.38
C ALA A 159 6.82 6.15 -14.38
N ASN A 160 7.43 6.94 -15.27
CA ASN A 160 8.88 7.09 -15.34
C ASN A 160 9.43 8.00 -14.23
N ASP A 161 8.54 8.76 -13.58
CA ASP A 161 8.88 9.59 -12.42
C ASP A 161 8.84 8.81 -11.09
N ILE A 162 8.61 7.51 -11.13
CA ILE A 162 8.64 6.65 -9.95
C ILE A 162 9.99 5.94 -9.84
N VAL A 163 10.72 6.24 -8.77
CA VAL A 163 12.03 5.66 -8.47
C VAL A 163 11.93 4.63 -7.37
N TYR A 164 12.30 3.39 -7.67
CA TYR A 164 12.37 2.30 -6.69
C TYR A 164 13.77 2.20 -6.11
N THR A 165 13.92 2.55 -4.85
CA THR A 165 15.25 2.60 -4.20
C THR A 165 15.20 2.34 -2.70
N ALA A 166 16.30 1.79 -2.16
CA ALA A 166 16.54 1.67 -0.73
C ALA A 166 17.33 2.87 -0.15
N ALA A 167 17.78 3.80 -0.98
CA ALA A 167 18.69 4.87 -0.56
C ALA A 167 18.09 5.78 0.53
N VAL A 168 16.78 5.98 0.55
CA VAL A 168 16.09 6.88 1.48
C VAL A 168 15.95 6.26 2.88
N SER A 169 15.38 5.05 2.97
CA SER A 169 15.02 4.43 4.25
C SER A 169 15.84 3.17 4.60
N GLY A 170 16.69 2.71 3.68
CA GLY A 170 17.39 1.43 3.80
C GLY A 170 16.52 0.22 3.41
N VAL A 171 15.25 0.44 3.08
CA VAL A 171 14.32 -0.56 2.55
C VAL A 171 13.79 -0.05 1.21
N ASN A 172 13.72 -0.94 0.22
CA ASN A 172 13.23 -0.55 -1.11
C ASN A 172 11.80 -0.02 -1.07
N ALA A 173 11.62 1.17 -1.64
CA ALA A 173 10.35 1.86 -1.73
C ALA A 173 10.27 2.69 -3.02
N ASN A 174 9.06 2.97 -3.47
CA ASN A 174 8.78 3.83 -4.61
C ASN A 174 8.60 5.28 -4.15
N PHE A 175 9.37 6.19 -4.74
CA PHE A 175 9.34 7.63 -4.48
C PHE A 175 9.11 8.40 -5.77
N LEU A 176 8.54 9.60 -5.64
CA LEU A 176 8.47 10.57 -6.74
C LEU A 176 9.87 11.11 -7.03
N LYS A 177 10.35 10.95 -8.27
CA LYS A 177 11.63 11.45 -8.75
C LYS A 177 11.79 12.94 -8.51
N PRO A 178 10.81 13.81 -8.86
CA PRO A 178 10.93 15.24 -8.57
C PRO A 178 11.07 15.56 -7.08
N SER A 179 10.49 14.74 -6.19
CA SER A 179 10.66 14.90 -4.75
C SER A 179 12.06 14.55 -4.27
N LEU A 180 12.68 13.50 -4.84
CA LEU A 180 14.09 13.17 -4.57
C LEU A 180 15.00 14.28 -5.02
N GLU A 181 14.82 14.78 -6.25
CA GLU A 181 15.62 15.86 -6.85
C GLU A 181 15.50 17.17 -6.06
N ALA A 182 14.30 17.54 -5.61
CA ALA A 182 14.06 18.71 -4.76
C ALA A 182 14.82 18.63 -3.41
N MET A 183 15.13 17.43 -2.94
CA MET A 183 15.94 17.20 -1.74
C MET A 183 17.43 17.02 -2.04
N GLY A 184 17.87 17.29 -3.28
CA GLY A 184 19.25 17.15 -3.71
C GLY A 184 19.73 15.72 -3.88
N ILE A 185 18.81 14.76 -3.94
CA ILE A 185 19.13 13.34 -4.15
C ILE A 185 19.18 13.10 -5.65
N THR A 186 20.39 12.86 -6.17
CA THR A 186 20.64 12.67 -7.59
C THR A 186 20.48 11.22 -8.04
N GLU A 187 20.43 11.02 -9.36
CA GLU A 187 20.31 9.69 -9.95
C GLU A 187 21.42 8.72 -9.50
N ASP A 188 22.66 9.21 -9.44
CA ASP A 188 23.78 8.40 -8.94
C ASP A 188 23.60 7.97 -7.48
N MET A 189 22.97 8.81 -6.65
CA MET A 189 22.73 8.51 -5.25
C MET A 189 21.66 7.42 -5.08
N TRP A 190 20.54 7.48 -5.78
CA TRP A 190 19.51 6.45 -5.64
C TRP A 190 19.82 5.15 -6.39
N LYS A 191 20.68 5.17 -7.41
CA LYS A 191 21.19 3.94 -8.07
C LYS A 191 22.23 3.21 -7.23
N ASN A 192 23.04 3.93 -6.46
CA ASN A 192 24.12 3.38 -5.64
C ASN A 192 23.64 2.92 -4.25
N THR A 193 22.55 2.34 -4.05
CA THR A 193 21.97 1.63 -2.88
C THR A 193 22.57 1.87 -1.48
N LYS A 194 23.51 2.80 -1.29
CA LYS A 194 24.02 3.21 0.02
C LYS A 194 22.97 4.11 0.67
N LYS A 195 22.56 3.75 1.89
CA LYS A 195 21.66 4.58 2.68
C LYS A 195 22.19 6.00 2.77
N ILE A 196 21.35 6.97 2.38
CA ILE A 196 21.70 8.40 2.48
C ILE A 196 21.67 8.77 3.96
N ASP A 197 22.76 9.36 4.45
CA ASP A 197 22.82 9.88 5.81
C ASP A 197 22.20 11.28 5.85
N PHE A 198 21.00 11.38 6.43
CA PHE A 198 20.26 12.65 6.56
C PHE A 198 20.72 13.52 7.73
N GLY A 199 21.80 13.18 8.36
CA GLY A 199 22.44 13.97 9.44
C GLY A 199 22.89 13.11 10.60
N LYS A 200 24.14 13.32 11.00
CA LYS A 200 24.79 12.57 12.09
C LYS A 200 24.20 12.87 13.49
N GLU A 201 23.31 13.87 13.59
CA GLU A 201 22.77 14.36 14.86
C GLU A 201 21.39 13.76 15.21
N LEU A 202 20.76 13.01 14.29
CA LEU A 202 19.44 12.42 14.52
C LEU A 202 19.57 10.92 14.78
N SER A 203 18.78 10.40 15.71
CA SER A 203 18.63 8.95 15.83
C SER A 203 18.09 8.35 14.51
N ALA A 204 18.39 7.09 14.23
CA ALA A 204 17.95 6.44 13.00
C ALA A 204 16.42 6.55 12.77
N ALA A 205 15.64 6.49 13.86
CA ALA A 205 14.18 6.64 13.81
C ALA A 205 13.73 8.08 13.47
N GLU A 206 14.43 9.10 13.99
CA GLU A 206 14.11 10.51 13.69
C GLU A 206 14.53 10.88 12.26
N ALA A 207 15.67 10.39 11.80
CA ALA A 207 16.11 10.57 10.42
C ALA A 207 15.13 9.92 9.42
N GLU A 208 14.64 8.72 9.71
CA GLU A 208 13.63 8.05 8.91
C GLU A 208 12.31 8.81 8.92
N ALA A 209 11.82 9.24 10.09
CA ALA A 209 10.60 10.02 10.20
C ALA A 209 10.69 11.36 9.45
N LYS A 210 11.84 12.04 9.48
CA LYS A 210 12.10 13.27 8.72
C LYS A 210 12.12 13.00 7.22
N ALA A 211 12.77 11.94 6.78
CA ALA A 211 12.81 11.55 5.36
C ALA A 211 11.40 11.29 4.81
N TRP A 212 10.57 10.51 5.52
CA TRP A 212 9.19 10.26 5.12
C TRP A 212 8.28 11.48 5.14
N LYS A 213 8.62 12.52 5.89
CA LYS A 213 7.88 13.78 5.90
C LYS A 213 8.21 14.68 4.71
N THR A 214 9.44 14.63 4.22
CA THR A 214 9.96 15.59 3.22
C THR A 214 10.19 14.97 1.84
N ILE A 215 10.31 13.63 1.76
CA ILE A 215 10.45 12.90 0.50
C ILE A 215 9.16 12.15 0.21
N TRP A 216 8.48 12.55 -0.83
CA TRP A 216 7.16 12.03 -1.16
C TRP A 216 7.24 10.76 -1.98
N SER A 217 6.40 9.80 -1.60
CA SER A 217 6.30 8.50 -2.25
C SER A 217 4.98 8.38 -3.01
N ALA A 218 5.04 7.76 -4.18
CA ALA A 218 3.85 7.41 -4.95
C ALA A 218 4.07 6.10 -5.69
N GLY A 219 2.98 5.48 -6.14
CA GLY A 219 3.04 4.31 -7.01
C GLY A 219 2.83 4.68 -8.48
N HIS A 220 3.02 3.72 -9.39
CA HIS A 220 2.83 3.91 -10.83
C HIS A 220 1.40 4.31 -11.21
N GLY A 221 0.43 4.15 -10.31
CA GLY A 221 -0.94 4.63 -10.49
C GLY A 221 -1.07 6.15 -10.64
N VAL A 222 0.01 6.94 -10.46
CA VAL A 222 0.04 8.38 -10.77
C VAL A 222 -0.41 8.66 -12.20
N THR A 223 -0.11 7.77 -13.15
CA THR A 223 -0.47 7.92 -14.56
C THR A 223 -1.96 8.16 -14.82
N SER A 224 -2.83 7.72 -13.91
CA SER A 224 -4.28 7.86 -14.01
C SER A 224 -4.84 8.95 -13.10
N ILE A 225 -3.99 9.77 -12.47
CA ILE A 225 -4.40 10.79 -11.50
C ILE A 225 -4.19 12.18 -12.11
N THR A 226 -5.28 12.80 -12.54
CA THR A 226 -5.26 14.11 -13.23
C THR A 226 -6.02 15.20 -12.47
N ASP A 227 -6.60 14.87 -11.30
CA ASP A 227 -7.48 15.76 -10.54
C ASP A 227 -7.37 15.53 -9.02
N CYS A 228 -8.02 16.42 -8.26
CA CYS A 228 -8.12 16.34 -6.80
C CYS A 228 -9.59 16.49 -6.37
N PRO A 229 -10.45 15.47 -6.58
CA PRO A 229 -11.87 15.51 -6.26
C PRO A 229 -12.13 15.31 -4.76
N SER A 230 -13.39 15.48 -4.34
CA SER A 230 -13.82 14.98 -3.04
C SER A 230 -13.78 13.45 -2.99
N VAL A 231 -13.56 12.87 -1.80
CA VAL A 231 -13.63 11.40 -1.62
C VAL A 231 -14.98 10.85 -2.09
N LYS A 232 -16.07 11.60 -1.87
CA LYS A 232 -17.41 11.23 -2.32
C LYS A 232 -17.48 11.09 -3.85
N ASP A 233 -16.95 12.08 -4.57
CA ASP A 233 -16.99 12.06 -6.05
C ASP A 233 -16.00 11.02 -6.60
N LEU A 234 -14.82 10.89 -6.00
CA LEU A 234 -13.87 9.84 -6.34
C LEU A 234 -14.52 8.46 -6.24
N VAL A 235 -15.14 8.13 -5.10
CA VAL A 235 -15.78 6.83 -4.90
C VAL A 235 -16.95 6.61 -5.88
N LYS A 236 -17.72 7.67 -6.21
CA LYS A 236 -18.75 7.61 -7.22
C LYS A 236 -18.19 7.26 -8.61
N ASN A 237 -17.08 7.92 -9.00
CA ASN A 237 -16.41 7.68 -10.27
C ASN A 237 -15.84 6.26 -10.34
N LEU A 238 -15.12 5.82 -9.29
CA LEU A 238 -14.58 4.47 -9.19
C LEU A 238 -15.66 3.39 -9.35
N LYS A 239 -16.83 3.59 -8.73
CA LYS A 239 -17.97 2.67 -8.88
C LYS A 239 -18.51 2.65 -10.31
N SER A 240 -18.64 3.82 -10.95
CA SER A 240 -19.10 3.94 -12.33
C SER A 240 -18.14 3.24 -13.30
N GLU A 241 -16.85 3.50 -13.18
CA GLU A 241 -15.80 2.89 -14.00
C GLU A 241 -15.77 1.37 -13.81
N PHE A 242 -15.87 0.89 -12.58
CA PHE A 242 -15.93 -0.54 -12.26
C PHE A 242 -17.14 -1.20 -12.96
N ILE A 243 -18.33 -0.64 -12.79
CA ILE A 243 -19.56 -1.18 -13.40
C ILE A 243 -19.44 -1.21 -14.93
N ASN A 244 -18.93 -0.13 -15.54
CA ASN A 244 -18.75 -0.05 -16.99
C ASN A 244 -17.72 -1.09 -17.48
N SER A 245 -16.63 -1.28 -16.76
CA SER A 245 -15.61 -2.28 -17.08
C SER A 245 -16.19 -3.71 -17.06
N VAL A 246 -16.96 -4.05 -16.01
CA VAL A 246 -17.58 -5.37 -15.88
C VAL A 246 -18.64 -5.59 -16.97
N LYS A 247 -19.45 -4.57 -17.28
CA LYS A 247 -20.43 -4.66 -18.39
C LYS A 247 -19.76 -4.93 -19.72
N LYS A 248 -18.70 -4.16 -20.05
CA LYS A 248 -17.93 -4.36 -21.27
C LYS A 248 -17.34 -5.78 -21.39
N GLN A 249 -16.88 -6.36 -20.27
CA GLN A 249 -16.42 -7.75 -20.24
C GLN A 249 -17.56 -8.74 -20.48
N SER A 250 -18.77 -8.49 -19.90
CA SER A 250 -19.94 -9.33 -20.11
C SER A 250 -20.39 -9.34 -21.58
N GLU A 251 -20.36 -8.17 -22.23
CA GLU A 251 -20.70 -8.04 -23.67
C GLU A 251 -19.76 -8.85 -24.57
N LEU A 252 -18.50 -9.07 -24.16
CA LEU A 252 -17.59 -9.92 -24.92
C LEU A 252 -18.04 -11.40 -24.93
N LEU A 253 -18.74 -11.86 -23.90
CA LEU A 253 -19.24 -13.25 -23.84
C LEU A 253 -20.33 -13.53 -24.87
N GLU A 254 -21.06 -12.50 -25.34
CA GLU A 254 -22.07 -12.62 -26.37
C GLU A 254 -21.48 -12.88 -27.76
N ASN A 255 -20.16 -12.72 -27.92
CA ASN A 255 -19.43 -12.92 -29.16
C ASN A 255 -18.70 -14.27 -29.20
N PHE A 256 -18.81 -15.11 -28.19
CA PHE A 256 -18.28 -16.46 -28.11
C PHE A 256 -19.39 -17.49 -28.07
#